data_c4ab855770541df34ad1fa3debf6bd22
#
_entry.id   c4ab855770541df34ad1fa3debf6bd22
#
_cell.length_a   1.000
_cell.length_b   1.000
_cell.length_c   1.000
_cell.angle_alpha   90.00
_cell.angle_beta   90.00
_cell.angle_gamma   90.00
#
_symmetry.space_group_name_H-M   'P 1'
#
loop_
_entity.id
_entity.type
_entity.pdbx_description
1 polymer ?
#
loop_
_entity_poly.entity_id
_entity_poly.type
_entity_poly.pdbx_seq_one_letter_code
_entity_poly.pdbx_strand_id
1 'polypeptide(L)'
;MGKLMAEKEIDRKVAIILATDVVNYSKHMEANESETVKNLRACELILQKFIKKHDGRLFNSGGDSFFIEFPSAVEAVECAVAFQKDINKRNNSDKITVPLEFRIGISMGDVIKEKENLLGDGVNVAARLEALA
;
A
#
# COMPACT_ATOMS: atom_id res chain seq x y z
N MET A 1 26.76 26.30 -13.03
CA MET A 1 27.41 25.04 -12.64
C MET A 1 26.69 24.37 -11.50
N GLY A 2 26.47 25.02 -10.37
CA GLY A 2 25.78 24.44 -9.24
C GLY A 2 24.35 24.06 -9.53
N LYS A 3 23.65 24.84 -10.32
CA LYS A 3 22.26 24.52 -10.72
C LYS A 3 22.20 23.26 -11.56
N LEU A 4 23.16 23.07 -12.47
CA LEU A 4 23.22 21.86 -13.30
C LEU A 4 23.55 20.63 -12.45
N MET A 5 24.39 20.81 -11.45
CA MET A 5 24.73 19.75 -10.50
C MET A 5 23.50 19.35 -9.67
N ALA A 6 22.72 20.34 -9.21
CA ALA A 6 21.51 20.09 -8.45
C ALA A 6 20.47 19.31 -9.26
N GLU A 7 20.35 19.59 -10.56
CA GLU A 7 19.44 18.87 -11.44
C GLU A 7 19.88 17.41 -11.64
N LYS A 8 21.18 17.13 -11.53
CA LYS A 8 21.72 15.77 -11.63
C LYS A 8 21.64 15.00 -10.32
N GLU A 9 21.31 15.70 -9.23
CA GLU A 9 21.18 15.09 -7.92
C GLU A 9 19.79 14.50 -7.69
N ILE A 10 19.16 13.99 -8.74
CA ILE A 10 17.93 13.21 -8.59
C ILE A 10 18.30 11.94 -7.83
N ASP A 11 17.70 11.79 -6.67
CA ASP A 11 17.99 10.66 -5.79
C ASP A 11 17.24 9.42 -6.29
N ARG A 12 17.95 8.60 -7.05
CA ARG A 12 17.43 7.33 -7.59
C ARG A 12 17.88 6.18 -6.74
N LYS A 13 16.97 5.23 -6.54
CA LYS A 13 17.31 3.99 -5.83
C LYS A 13 16.42 2.84 -6.32
N VAL A 14 16.83 1.63 -5.99
CA VAL A 14 15.99 0.45 -6.14
C VAL A 14 15.19 0.30 -4.84
N ALA A 15 13.90 0.11 -4.97
CA ALA A 15 13.01 -0.03 -3.82
C ALA A 15 12.08 -1.22 -3.99
N ILE A 16 11.68 -1.79 -2.86
CA ILE A 16 10.64 -2.81 -2.78
C ILE A 16 9.36 -2.08 -2.41
N ILE A 17 8.38 -2.11 -3.32
CA ILE A 17 7.12 -1.38 -3.17
C ILE A 17 5.96 -2.34 -3.08
N LEU A 18 5.12 -2.17 -2.07
CA LEU A 18 3.84 -2.85 -1.96
C LEU A 18 2.74 -1.84 -2.22
N ALA A 19 1.85 -2.16 -3.15
CA ALA A 19 0.64 -1.38 -3.42
C ALA A 19 -0.57 -2.21 -3.05
N THR A 20 -1.55 -1.60 -2.40
CA THR A 20 -2.79 -2.29 -2.03
C THR A 20 -3.98 -1.36 -2.15
N ASP A 21 -5.13 -1.91 -2.50
CA ASP A 21 -6.40 -1.22 -2.48
C ASP A 21 -7.55 -2.18 -2.17
N VAL A 22 -8.74 -1.64 -2.03
CA VAL A 22 -9.95 -2.40 -1.71
C VAL A 22 -10.64 -2.87 -2.99
N VAL A 23 -10.99 -4.15 -3.04
CA VAL A 23 -11.78 -4.71 -4.13
C VAL A 23 -13.16 -4.06 -4.15
N ASN A 24 -13.58 -3.56 -5.31
CA ASN A 24 -14.90 -2.94 -5.52
C ASN A 24 -15.19 -1.78 -4.55
N TYR A 25 -14.19 -0.97 -4.26
CA TYR A 25 -14.33 0.14 -3.30
C TYR A 25 -15.50 1.08 -3.68
N SER A 26 -15.61 1.46 -4.96
CA SER A 26 -16.69 2.34 -5.41
C SER A 26 -18.07 1.77 -5.13
N LYS A 27 -18.25 0.46 -5.32
CA LYS A 27 -19.53 -0.21 -5.04
C LYS A 27 -19.86 -0.20 -3.55
N HIS A 28 -18.85 -0.43 -2.71
CA HIS A 28 -19.03 -0.35 -1.26
C HIS A 28 -19.43 1.07 -0.83
N MET A 29 -18.77 2.08 -1.41
CA MET A 29 -19.07 3.49 -1.10
C MET A 29 -20.47 3.87 -1.53
N GLU A 30 -20.93 3.40 -2.70
CA GLU A 30 -22.28 3.64 -3.17
C GLU A 30 -23.33 2.99 -2.28
N ALA A 31 -23.04 1.78 -1.79
CA ALA A 31 -23.98 1.02 -0.96
C ALA A 31 -24.10 1.61 0.45
N ASN A 32 -22.99 1.98 1.07
CA ASN A 32 -22.98 2.55 2.43
C ASN A 32 -21.65 3.25 2.68
N GLU A 33 -21.62 4.54 2.40
CA GLU A 33 -20.39 5.34 2.49
C GLU A 33 -19.81 5.37 3.89
N SER A 34 -20.62 5.68 4.90
CA SER A 34 -20.12 5.86 6.27
C SER A 34 -19.58 4.54 6.86
N GLU A 35 -20.27 3.44 6.65
CA GLU A 35 -19.82 2.13 7.11
C GLU A 35 -18.58 1.65 6.36
N THR A 36 -18.50 1.94 5.06
CA THR A 36 -17.30 1.60 4.26
C THR A 36 -16.08 2.34 4.77
N VAL A 37 -16.19 3.65 5.00
CA VAL A 37 -15.08 4.46 5.52
C VAL A 37 -14.67 3.98 6.91
N LYS A 38 -15.63 3.69 7.77
CA LYS A 38 -15.37 3.17 9.11
C LYS A 38 -14.59 1.85 9.07
N ASN A 39 -15.02 0.92 8.22
CA ASN A 39 -14.34 -0.36 8.06
C ASN A 39 -12.97 -0.21 7.41
N LEU A 40 -12.83 0.72 6.46
CA LEU A 40 -11.53 1.03 5.85
C LEU A 40 -10.55 1.55 6.89
N ARG A 41 -10.97 2.45 7.77
CA ARG A 41 -10.08 2.97 8.82
C ARG A 41 -9.64 1.87 9.78
N ALA A 42 -10.52 0.95 10.11
CA ALA A 42 -10.17 -0.20 10.95
C ALA A 42 -9.14 -1.10 10.26
N CYS A 43 -9.32 -1.35 8.97
CA CYS A 43 -8.35 -2.15 8.19
C CYS A 43 -7.01 -1.43 8.04
N GLU A 44 -7.04 -0.11 7.89
CA GLU A 44 -5.81 0.69 7.82
C GLU A 44 -4.98 0.57 9.10
N LEU A 45 -5.62 0.56 10.26
CA LEU A 45 -4.92 0.37 11.53
C LEU A 45 -4.23 -1.00 11.59
N ILE A 46 -4.88 -2.03 11.06
CA ILE A 46 -4.27 -3.36 10.97
C ILE A 46 -3.06 -3.32 10.04
N LEU A 47 -3.21 -2.68 8.88
CA LEU A 47 -2.11 -2.53 7.93
C LEU A 47 -0.92 -1.81 8.56
N GLN A 48 -1.16 -0.70 9.25
CA GLN A 48 -0.10 0.07 9.90
C GLN A 48 0.65 -0.74 10.95
N LYS A 49 -0.04 -1.60 11.69
CA LYS A 49 0.59 -2.50 12.66
C LYS A 49 1.61 -3.42 11.98
N PHE A 50 1.24 -4.00 10.85
CA PHE A 50 2.14 -4.91 10.12
C PHE A 50 3.23 -4.17 9.36
N ILE A 51 2.94 -2.98 8.83
CA ILE A 51 3.97 -2.12 8.23
C ILE A 51 5.07 -1.86 9.25
N LYS A 52 4.72 -1.47 10.47
CA LYS A 52 5.68 -1.20 11.52
C LYS A 52 6.47 -2.45 11.92
N LYS A 53 5.79 -3.59 12.03
CA LYS A 53 6.41 -4.85 12.40
C LYS A 53 7.45 -5.31 11.38
N HIS A 54 7.26 -4.98 10.11
CA HIS A 54 8.14 -5.41 9.01
C HIS A 54 9.02 -4.27 8.48
N ASP A 55 9.22 -3.22 9.29
CA ASP A 55 10.10 -2.10 8.98
C ASP A 55 9.71 -1.38 7.68
N GLY A 56 8.44 -1.40 7.34
CA GLY A 56 7.92 -0.69 6.18
C GLY A 56 7.68 0.77 6.46
N ARG A 57 7.53 1.53 5.38
CA ARG A 57 7.22 2.96 5.43
C ARG A 57 6.09 3.27 4.46
N LEU A 58 4.96 3.69 4.99
CA LEU A 58 3.86 4.20 4.17
C LEU A 58 4.28 5.57 3.62
N PHE A 59 4.49 5.66 2.31
CA PHE A 59 4.96 6.90 1.72
C PHE A 59 3.88 7.62 0.90
N ASN A 60 2.79 6.94 0.57
CA ASN A 60 1.69 7.55 -0.15
C ASN A 60 0.40 6.82 0.15
N SER A 61 -0.70 7.57 0.23
CA SER A 61 -2.03 7.00 0.38
C SER A 61 -3.06 7.97 -0.21
N GLY A 62 -4.16 7.42 -0.69
CA GLY A 62 -5.27 8.21 -1.22
C GLY A 62 -6.50 7.35 -1.34
N GLY A 63 -7.60 7.77 -0.70
CA GLY A 63 -8.82 6.96 -0.67
C GLY A 63 -8.56 5.60 -0.04
N ASP A 64 -8.71 4.55 -0.84
CA ASP A 64 -8.49 3.17 -0.42
C ASP A 64 -7.12 2.61 -0.83
N SER A 65 -6.28 3.44 -1.46
CA SER A 65 -4.96 3.02 -1.96
C SER A 65 -3.86 3.34 -0.98
N PHE A 66 -2.93 2.40 -0.80
CA PHE A 66 -1.78 2.55 0.09
C PHE A 66 -0.54 2.06 -0.62
N PHE A 67 0.55 2.81 -0.48
CA PHE A 67 1.86 2.49 -1.07
C PHE A 67 2.91 2.47 0.02
N ILE A 68 3.58 1.33 0.16
CA ILE A 68 4.53 1.09 1.24
C ILE A 68 5.87 0.64 0.66
N GLU A 69 6.93 1.23 1.18
CA GLU A 69 8.30 0.81 0.90
C GLU A 69 8.78 -0.14 1.99
N PHE A 70 9.47 -1.22 1.58
CA PHE A 70 10.06 -2.18 2.52
C PHE A 70 11.56 -2.30 2.30
N PRO A 71 12.32 -2.67 3.35
CA PRO A 71 13.77 -2.85 3.22
C PRO A 71 14.16 -4.09 2.42
N SER A 72 13.25 -5.07 2.28
CA SER A 72 13.50 -6.28 1.50
C SER A 72 12.21 -6.87 0.98
N ALA A 73 12.34 -7.73 -0.03
CA ALA A 73 11.19 -8.46 -0.59
C ALA A 73 10.57 -9.40 0.45
N VAL A 74 11.40 -10.01 1.30
CA VAL A 74 10.92 -10.92 2.36
C VAL A 74 10.00 -10.17 3.32
N GLU A 75 10.42 -8.99 3.78
CA GLU A 75 9.61 -8.18 4.70
C GLU A 75 8.28 -7.76 4.04
N ALA A 76 8.31 -7.40 2.76
CA ALA A 76 7.10 -7.02 2.02
C ALA A 76 6.13 -8.19 1.92
N VAL A 77 6.62 -9.37 1.54
CA VAL A 77 5.77 -10.56 1.39
C VAL A 77 5.20 -11.00 2.75
N GLU A 78 6.02 -11.02 3.78
CA GLU A 78 5.57 -11.39 5.13
C GLU A 78 4.50 -10.42 5.64
N CYS A 79 4.68 -9.12 5.40
CA CYS A 79 3.68 -8.12 5.76
C CYS A 79 2.37 -8.38 5.01
N ALA A 80 2.44 -8.61 3.69
CA ALA A 80 1.27 -8.87 2.87
C ALA A 80 0.50 -10.10 3.35
N VAL A 81 1.20 -11.20 3.61
CA VAL A 81 0.57 -12.44 4.08
C VAL A 81 -0.08 -12.26 5.45
N ALA A 82 0.63 -11.64 6.38
CA ALA A 82 0.10 -11.38 7.73
C ALA A 82 -1.13 -10.48 7.70
N PHE A 83 -1.07 -9.41 6.89
CA PHE A 83 -2.19 -8.51 6.71
C PHE A 83 -3.41 -9.23 6.14
N GLN A 84 -3.22 -10.00 5.06
CA GLN A 84 -4.33 -10.73 4.43
C GLN A 84 -4.96 -11.75 5.38
N LYS A 85 -4.15 -12.42 6.19
CA LYS A 85 -4.67 -13.35 7.20
C LYS A 85 -5.53 -12.64 8.24
N ASP A 86 -5.08 -11.49 8.73
CA ASP A 86 -5.85 -10.73 9.72
C ASP A 86 -7.14 -10.16 9.11
N ILE A 87 -7.09 -9.69 7.88
CA ILE A 87 -8.28 -9.20 7.19
C ILE A 87 -9.29 -10.33 6.98
N ASN A 88 -8.82 -11.50 6.55
CA ASN A 88 -9.69 -12.65 6.36
C ASN A 88 -10.37 -13.08 7.68
N LYS A 89 -9.58 -13.10 8.76
CA LYS A 89 -10.10 -13.43 10.09
C LYS A 89 -11.14 -12.41 10.54
N ARG A 90 -10.85 -11.11 10.32
CA ARG A 90 -11.78 -10.02 10.63
C ARG A 90 -13.09 -10.20 9.87
N ASN A 91 -13.02 -10.48 8.57
CA ASN A 91 -14.19 -10.59 7.70
C ASN A 91 -15.06 -11.79 8.00
N ASN A 92 -14.53 -12.79 8.69
CA ASN A 92 -15.29 -13.95 9.13
C ASN A 92 -16.06 -13.71 10.44
N SER A 93 -15.93 -12.54 11.02
CA SER A 93 -16.68 -12.16 12.24
C SER A 93 -18.08 -11.64 11.86
N ASP A 94 -19.10 -12.07 12.58
CA ASP A 94 -20.48 -11.62 12.37
C ASP A 94 -20.68 -10.13 12.71
N LYS A 95 -19.69 -9.52 13.37
CA LYS A 95 -19.78 -8.13 13.80
C LYS A 95 -19.35 -7.13 12.69
N ILE A 96 -18.83 -7.62 11.58
CA ILE A 96 -18.35 -6.76 10.51
C ILE A 96 -19.49 -6.46 9.56
N THR A 97 -19.83 -5.17 9.44
CA THR A 97 -20.97 -4.71 8.63
C THR A 97 -20.63 -4.63 7.15
N VAL A 98 -19.38 -4.24 6.83
CA VAL A 98 -18.90 -4.19 5.45
C VAL A 98 -17.54 -4.90 5.41
N PRO A 99 -17.50 -6.17 5.04
CA PRO A 99 -16.24 -6.89 4.90
C PRO A 99 -15.50 -6.39 3.66
N LEU A 100 -14.30 -5.87 3.86
CA LEU A 100 -13.46 -5.34 2.79
C LEU A 100 -12.38 -6.35 2.43
N GLU A 101 -12.23 -6.60 1.13
CA GLU A 101 -11.15 -7.43 0.60
C GLU A 101 -10.10 -6.54 -0.04
N PHE A 102 -8.83 -6.91 0.09
CA PHE A 102 -7.71 -6.13 -0.42
C PHE A 102 -6.97 -6.88 -1.52
N ARG A 103 -6.61 -6.13 -2.56
CA ARG A 103 -5.67 -6.61 -3.58
C ARG A 103 -4.30 -6.07 -3.25
N ILE A 104 -3.26 -6.87 -3.49
CA ILE A 104 -1.88 -6.48 -3.20
C ILE A 104 -1.00 -6.80 -4.40
N GLY A 105 -0.15 -5.84 -4.76
CA GLY A 105 0.93 -6.03 -5.74
C GLY A 105 2.25 -5.60 -5.12
N ILE A 106 3.29 -6.40 -5.33
CA ILE A 106 4.64 -6.11 -4.84
C ILE A 106 5.59 -6.08 -6.03
N SER A 107 6.44 -5.07 -6.08
CA SER A 107 7.47 -4.96 -7.11
C SER A 107 8.80 -4.49 -6.53
N MET A 108 9.87 -4.80 -7.24
CA MET A 108 11.18 -4.23 -7.00
C MET A 108 11.58 -3.49 -8.25
N GLY A 109 11.94 -2.23 -8.12
CA GLY A 109 12.31 -1.43 -9.29
C GLY A 109 12.88 -0.07 -8.93
N ASP A 110 13.26 0.64 -9.97
CA ASP A 110 13.84 1.96 -9.83
C ASP A 110 12.78 2.97 -9.41
N VAL A 111 13.11 3.76 -8.42
CA VAL A 111 12.27 4.86 -7.96
C VAL A 111 13.10 6.13 -7.83
N ILE A 112 12.41 7.27 -7.86
CA ILE A 112 12.99 8.58 -7.59
C ILE A 112 12.46 9.01 -6.23
N LYS A 113 13.38 9.26 -5.31
CA LYS A 113 13.03 9.78 -4.00
C LYS A 113 12.86 11.29 -4.10
N GLU A 114 11.67 11.77 -3.73
CA GLU A 114 11.37 13.20 -3.69
C GLU A 114 10.74 13.50 -2.34
N LYS A 115 11.53 14.10 -1.46
CA LYS A 115 11.17 14.30 -0.05
C LYS A 115 10.82 12.94 0.59
N GLU A 116 9.61 12.79 1.11
CA GLU A 116 9.15 11.55 1.72
C GLU A 116 8.43 10.62 0.72
N ASN A 117 8.27 11.05 -0.53
CA ASN A 117 7.55 10.29 -1.54
C ASN A 117 8.52 9.54 -2.47
N LEU A 118 7.99 8.52 -3.13
CA LEU A 118 8.70 7.76 -4.16
C LEU A 118 7.90 7.83 -5.45
N LEU A 119 8.60 8.06 -6.57
CA LEU A 119 7.99 8.20 -7.89
C LEU A 119 8.71 7.27 -8.86
N GLY A 120 8.09 6.98 -9.99
CA GLY A 120 8.73 6.29 -11.10
C GLY A 120 8.18 4.89 -11.36
N ASP A 121 8.89 4.15 -12.22
CA ASP A 121 8.42 2.87 -12.74
C ASP A 121 8.19 1.81 -11.66
N GLY A 122 9.03 1.77 -10.62
CA GLY A 122 8.84 0.81 -9.54
C GLY A 122 7.49 0.95 -8.86
N VAL A 123 7.06 2.18 -8.61
CA VAL A 123 5.74 2.47 -8.01
C VAL A 123 4.63 2.12 -8.99
N ASN A 124 4.77 2.51 -10.25
CA ASN A 124 3.79 2.23 -11.29
C ASN A 124 3.60 0.73 -11.53
N VAL A 125 4.68 -0.03 -11.50
CA VAL A 125 4.63 -1.50 -11.65
C VAL A 125 3.89 -2.12 -10.45
N ALA A 126 4.17 -1.67 -9.23
CA ALA A 126 3.47 -2.16 -8.05
C ALA A 126 1.96 -1.91 -8.15
N ALA A 127 1.56 -0.71 -8.59
CA ALA A 127 0.17 -0.36 -8.79
C ALA A 127 -0.50 -1.24 -9.85
N ARG A 128 0.20 -1.54 -10.96
CA ARG A 128 -0.33 -2.41 -12.01
C ARG A 128 -0.47 -3.85 -11.54
N LEU A 129 0.50 -4.36 -10.78
CA LEU A 129 0.43 -5.71 -10.23
C LEU A 129 -0.72 -5.85 -9.25
N GLU A 130 -0.92 -4.86 -8.41
CA GLU A 130 -2.04 -4.81 -7.48
C GLU A 130 -3.37 -4.87 -8.23
N ALA A 131 -3.53 -4.12 -9.31
CA ALA A 131 -4.75 -4.09 -10.11
C ALA A 131 -5.08 -5.44 -10.76
N LEU A 132 -4.08 -6.29 -10.98
CA LEU A 132 -4.25 -7.64 -11.54
C LEU A 132 -4.56 -8.69 -10.49
N ALA A 133 -4.38 -8.37 -9.21
CA ALA A 133 -4.56 -9.32 -8.13
C ALA A 133 -6.03 -9.73 -7.91
#